data_53fac89279ecd6934607c275531f4d84
#
_entry.id   53fac89279ecd6934607c275531f4d84
#
_cell.length_a   1.000
_cell.length_b   1.000
_cell.length_c   1.000
_cell.angle_alpha   90.00
_cell.angle_beta   90.00
_cell.angle_gamma   90.00
#
_symmetry.space_group_name_H-M   'P 1'
#
loop_
_entity.id
_entity.type
_entity.pdbx_description
1 polymer ?
#
loop_
_entity_poly.entity_id
_entity_poly.type
_entity_poly.pdbx_seq_one_letter_code
_entity_poly.pdbx_strand_id
1 'polypeptide(L)'
;MIQCPTCGAGLRFEIESQQMVCDYCHNHFDPTQITDNSTRDDAKTQPYFDSYVYICPACGAELVTTDKNDAIGFCQYCGGASMIFDKIRKEWKPDSVVPFKITKEQCKEQYLKEVKKNPFIGGKYRNPETIENFRGIYMPYWGYDAAIVGEFSIRGVSSRQHVSGNTYHIYHYDMRSNTDYTLKGFSHDASMTFDDDLSESIAPFKQSGAVTFTPAYLSGFYAEVGNVDPHEYDNEISKEIAVEAEKVYTSTPAIRGAMDKNRLHLETQKNKFPTKIKSVSRTMNPVWFMSCRNKDSITYAAVNGQTGKVAADLPLSPVRILIAALGIAAIAFGIIFLVMTIMPSIKANFTLALCALLAVTGMFSMQKSFNNTVDKSNTVGNGKSSALKGGLYVVATIVAFIAIIMIASDGSYDGDFRFFGKIGLSVCALIILIANISQFSDSRKIKKMKIDKVSQLRQRITEEARRFMKNVLWLKVVTLISVGVAIIIVLIDPAFNLVSYIFCAVLAVEVFGLALYHISFQTNVAKRPLPQFNKKGARYDSD
;
A
#
# COMPACT_ATOMS: atom_id res chain seq x y z
N MET A 1 14.90 -23.39 26.90
CA MET A 1 15.93 -23.71 25.86
C MET A 1 15.80 -25.19 25.52
N ILE A 2 15.62 -25.48 24.25
CA ILE A 2 15.63 -26.86 23.75
C ILE A 2 17.07 -27.34 23.78
N GLN A 3 17.32 -28.42 24.50
CA GLN A 3 18.67 -28.94 24.73
C GLN A 3 19.06 -29.98 23.66
N CYS A 4 20.32 -29.93 23.26
CA CYS A 4 20.90 -30.90 22.35
C CYS A 4 20.95 -32.27 23.00
N PRO A 5 20.35 -33.32 22.38
CA PRO A 5 20.39 -34.69 22.94
C PRO A 5 21.80 -35.23 23.09
N THR A 6 22.76 -34.74 22.32
CA THR A 6 24.14 -35.26 22.32
C THR A 6 25.02 -34.59 23.38
N CYS A 7 24.91 -33.28 23.60
CA CYS A 7 25.86 -32.54 24.45
C CYS A 7 25.18 -31.66 25.51
N GLY A 8 23.85 -31.54 25.52
CA GLY A 8 23.12 -30.71 26.46
C GLY A 8 23.15 -29.20 26.18
N ALA A 9 23.88 -28.73 25.16
CA ALA A 9 23.88 -27.32 24.77
C ALA A 9 22.57 -26.92 24.09
N GLY A 10 22.31 -25.61 23.92
CA GLY A 10 21.12 -25.11 23.28
C GLY A 10 21.07 -25.42 21.77
N LEU A 11 19.88 -25.71 21.29
CA LEU A 11 19.58 -25.85 19.86
C LEU A 11 18.91 -24.61 19.32
N ARG A 12 19.23 -24.25 18.08
CA ARG A 12 18.53 -23.22 17.32
C ARG A 12 18.04 -23.76 15.97
N PHE A 13 16.94 -23.19 15.48
CA PHE A 13 16.46 -23.52 14.15
C PHE A 13 17.27 -22.78 13.07
N GLU A 14 17.83 -23.54 12.13
CA GLU A 14 18.61 -23.02 11.02
C GLU A 14 17.77 -22.98 9.74
N ILE A 15 17.69 -21.78 9.13
CA ILE A 15 16.83 -21.54 7.97
C ILE A 15 17.31 -22.31 6.73
N GLU A 16 18.62 -22.39 6.51
CA GLU A 16 19.19 -22.97 5.28
C GLU A 16 19.00 -24.49 5.24
N SER A 17 19.29 -25.18 6.34
CA SER A 17 19.14 -26.63 6.44
C SER A 17 17.71 -27.07 6.80
N GLN A 18 16.86 -26.15 7.29
CA GLN A 18 15.53 -26.45 7.85
C GLN A 18 15.60 -27.45 9.02
N GLN A 19 16.68 -27.41 9.78
CA GLN A 19 16.95 -28.31 10.90
C GLN A 19 17.27 -27.54 12.17
N MET A 20 17.22 -28.25 13.30
CA MET A 20 17.74 -27.76 14.56
C MET A 20 19.24 -28.02 14.59
N VAL A 21 20.03 -27.00 14.85
CA VAL A 21 21.51 -27.08 14.88
C VAL A 21 22.01 -26.75 16.26
N CYS A 22 22.97 -27.54 16.74
CA CYS A 22 23.68 -27.27 17.95
C CYS A 22 24.93 -26.45 17.71
N ASP A 23 25.00 -25.25 18.28
CA ASP A 23 26.17 -24.36 18.10
C ASP A 23 27.46 -24.90 18.73
N TYR A 24 27.36 -25.91 19.62
CA TYR A 24 28.52 -26.49 20.29
C TYR A 24 29.07 -27.76 19.61
N CYS A 25 28.18 -28.76 19.34
CA CYS A 25 28.61 -30.02 18.72
C CYS A 25 28.30 -30.14 17.23
N HIS A 26 27.68 -29.13 16.66
CA HIS A 26 27.30 -29.02 15.23
C HIS A 26 26.43 -30.17 14.70
N ASN A 27 25.79 -30.93 15.59
CA ASN A 27 24.83 -31.95 15.19
C ASN A 27 23.50 -31.31 14.72
N HIS A 28 22.89 -31.96 13.73
CA HIS A 28 21.62 -31.55 13.13
C HIS A 28 20.52 -32.50 13.54
N PHE A 29 19.34 -31.98 13.82
CA PHE A 29 18.17 -32.73 14.26
C PHE A 29 16.91 -32.26 13.56
N ASP A 30 15.97 -33.15 13.34
CA ASP A 30 14.66 -32.79 12.81
C ASP A 30 13.84 -32.06 13.89
N PRO A 31 13.31 -30.86 13.61
CA PRO A 31 12.50 -30.10 14.56
C PRO A 31 11.28 -30.87 15.08
N THR A 32 10.74 -31.80 14.30
CA THR A 32 9.55 -32.59 14.65
C THR A 32 9.87 -33.74 15.60
N GLN A 33 11.13 -34.16 15.68
CA GLN A 33 11.58 -35.28 16.50
C GLN A 33 12.14 -34.85 17.85
N ILE A 34 12.47 -33.58 17.99
CA ILE A 34 12.96 -33.05 19.26
C ILE A 34 11.78 -32.73 20.16
N THR A 35 11.62 -33.52 21.19
CA THR A 35 10.76 -33.24 22.34
C THR A 35 11.57 -32.51 23.39
N ASP A 36 10.99 -31.46 23.96
CA ASP A 36 11.58 -30.78 25.12
C ASP A 36 11.73 -31.80 26.27
N ASN A 37 12.96 -32.03 26.71
CA ASN A 37 13.25 -32.97 27.79
C ASN A 37 12.61 -32.58 29.13
N SER A 38 12.01 -31.39 29.24
CA SER A 38 11.27 -30.95 30.42
C SER A 38 9.85 -31.52 30.51
N THR A 39 9.37 -32.20 29.48
CA THR A 39 8.00 -32.69 29.42
C THR A 39 7.97 -34.19 29.15
N ARG A 40 7.59 -34.95 30.21
CA ARG A 40 7.19 -36.34 30.14
C ARG A 40 6.17 -36.58 29.03
N ASP A 41 5.94 -37.80 28.64
CA ASP A 41 5.05 -38.26 27.53
C ASP A 41 3.68 -37.57 27.41
N ASP A 42 3.22 -36.86 28.45
CA ASP A 42 1.97 -36.09 28.48
C ASP A 42 2.01 -34.82 27.65
N ALA A 43 3.17 -34.32 27.25
CA ALA A 43 3.31 -33.02 26.58
C ALA A 43 2.87 -33.02 25.10
N LYS A 44 2.81 -34.16 24.45
CA LYS A 44 2.31 -34.30 23.08
C LYS A 44 0.80 -34.02 22.98
N THR A 45 0.08 -34.20 24.07
CA THR A 45 -1.39 -34.08 24.17
C THR A 45 -1.84 -32.76 24.79
N GLN A 46 -0.95 -31.94 25.37
CA GLN A 46 -1.35 -30.68 25.98
C GLN A 46 -1.56 -29.58 24.92
N PRO A 47 -2.67 -28.83 25.05
CA PRO A 47 -2.99 -27.74 24.12
C PRO A 47 -2.14 -26.47 24.34
N TYR A 48 -1.20 -26.50 25.30
CA TYR A 48 -0.38 -25.36 25.70
C TYR A 48 1.11 -25.68 25.61
N PHE A 49 1.93 -24.61 25.45
CA PHE A 49 3.38 -24.67 25.61
C PHE A 49 3.85 -23.52 26.53
N ASP A 50 4.95 -23.73 27.22
CA ASP A 50 5.54 -22.71 28.10
C ASP A 50 6.32 -21.69 27.28
N SER A 51 6.08 -20.40 27.53
CA SER A 51 6.75 -19.28 26.87
C SER A 51 7.29 -18.29 27.90
N TYR A 52 8.44 -17.68 27.61
CA TYR A 52 9.01 -16.59 28.38
C TYR A 52 8.54 -15.27 27.79
N VAL A 53 7.78 -14.51 28.59
CA VAL A 53 7.19 -13.23 28.18
C VAL A 53 8.10 -12.10 28.55
N TYR A 54 8.40 -11.24 27.60
CA TYR A 54 9.12 -10.00 27.76
C TYR A 54 8.22 -8.82 27.42
N ILE A 55 8.23 -7.78 28.27
CA ILE A 55 7.42 -6.59 28.11
C ILE A 55 8.30 -5.37 27.88
N CYS A 56 7.93 -4.52 26.95
CA CYS A 56 8.57 -3.24 26.75
C CYS A 56 8.04 -2.21 27.77
N PRO A 57 8.87 -1.65 28.65
CA PRO A 57 8.41 -0.66 29.63
C PRO A 57 7.97 0.66 28.99
N ALA A 58 8.41 0.95 27.76
CA ALA A 58 8.10 2.21 27.08
C ALA A 58 6.76 2.16 26.34
N CYS A 59 6.40 1.04 25.70
CA CYS A 59 5.17 0.95 24.90
C CYS A 59 4.21 -0.16 25.35
N GLY A 60 4.66 -1.08 26.20
CA GLY A 60 3.85 -2.22 26.65
C GLY A 60 3.74 -3.37 25.67
N ALA A 61 4.49 -3.38 24.58
CA ALA A 61 4.51 -4.51 23.66
C ALA A 61 5.02 -5.77 24.37
N GLU A 62 4.36 -6.90 24.15
CA GLU A 62 4.76 -8.22 24.64
C GLU A 62 5.42 -9.00 23.50
N LEU A 63 6.56 -9.59 23.78
CA LEU A 63 7.21 -10.59 22.91
C LEU A 63 7.46 -11.84 23.71
N VAL A 64 7.35 -12.98 23.07
CA VAL A 64 7.60 -14.28 23.69
C VAL A 64 8.76 -14.99 23.02
N THR A 65 9.49 -15.75 23.79
CA THR A 65 10.56 -16.65 23.33
C THR A 65 10.43 -17.99 24.03
N THR A 66 11.01 -19.02 23.44
CA THR A 66 11.13 -20.35 24.06
C THR A 66 12.37 -20.48 24.93
N ASP A 67 13.26 -19.49 24.92
CA ASP A 67 14.49 -19.47 25.72
C ASP A 67 14.53 -18.31 26.70
N LYS A 68 14.75 -18.62 27.98
CA LYS A 68 14.95 -17.62 29.04
C LYS A 68 16.21 -16.78 28.85
N ASN A 69 17.22 -17.32 28.18
CA ASN A 69 18.51 -16.64 27.99
C ASN A 69 18.53 -15.75 26.73
N ASP A 70 17.48 -15.76 25.92
CA ASP A 70 17.35 -14.84 24.80
C ASP A 70 17.18 -13.41 25.33
N ALA A 71 18.29 -12.67 25.43
CA ALA A 71 18.26 -11.29 25.79
C ALA A 71 17.65 -10.48 24.64
N ILE A 72 16.41 -10.04 24.80
CA ILE A 72 15.76 -9.11 23.85
C ILE A 72 16.38 -7.73 24.09
N GLY A 73 17.37 -7.36 23.28
CA GLY A 73 18.17 -6.15 23.48
C GLY A 73 17.42 -4.84 23.23
N PHE A 74 16.31 -4.86 22.47
CA PHE A 74 15.49 -3.68 22.21
C PHE A 74 14.08 -4.06 21.73
N CYS A 75 13.13 -3.15 21.96
CA CYS A 75 11.76 -3.37 21.53
C CYS A 75 11.61 -3.20 20.01
N GLN A 76 11.07 -4.22 19.33
CA GLN A 76 10.86 -4.21 17.89
C GLN A 76 9.80 -3.20 17.45
N TYR A 77 8.85 -2.84 18.34
CA TYR A 77 7.73 -1.97 18.01
C TYR A 77 8.01 -0.49 18.23
N CYS A 78 8.65 -0.10 19.32
CA CYS A 78 8.91 1.31 19.60
C CYS A 78 10.39 1.71 19.49
N GLY A 79 11.29 0.74 19.24
CA GLY A 79 12.75 0.97 19.24
C GLY A 79 13.30 1.32 20.63
N GLY A 80 12.57 1.04 21.71
CA GLY A 80 13.04 1.24 23.08
C GLY A 80 14.24 0.34 23.41
N ALA A 81 15.16 0.84 24.22
CA ALA A 81 16.48 0.23 24.43
C ALA A 81 16.48 -1.06 25.26
N SER A 82 15.33 -1.48 25.82
CA SER A 82 15.27 -2.68 26.64
C SER A 82 13.88 -3.33 26.61
N MET A 83 13.87 -4.63 26.72
CA MET A 83 12.72 -5.45 27.06
C MET A 83 12.99 -6.11 28.41
N ILE A 84 11.99 -6.19 29.26
CA ILE A 84 12.13 -6.75 30.61
C ILE A 84 11.38 -8.07 30.66
N PHE A 85 12.03 -9.11 31.21
CA PHE A 85 11.36 -10.38 31.50
C PHE A 85 10.22 -10.11 32.50
N ASP A 86 9.01 -10.56 32.16
CA ASP A 86 7.84 -10.43 33.01
C ASP A 86 7.52 -11.76 33.72
N LYS A 87 7.23 -12.81 32.95
CA LYS A 87 6.78 -14.09 33.51
C LYS A 87 6.90 -15.24 32.52
N ILE A 88 6.73 -16.44 33.05
CA ILE A 88 6.47 -17.63 32.25
C ILE A 88 4.96 -17.76 32.10
N ARG A 89 4.49 -17.94 30.86
CA ARG A 89 3.07 -18.09 30.56
C ARG A 89 2.84 -19.33 29.70
N LYS A 90 1.73 -20.01 29.97
CA LYS A 90 1.27 -21.10 29.10
C LYS A 90 0.48 -20.51 27.94
N GLU A 91 1.02 -20.62 26.74
CA GLU A 91 0.37 -20.16 25.53
C GLU A 91 -0.35 -21.32 24.82
N TRP A 92 -1.49 -20.98 24.19
CA TRP A 92 -2.18 -21.93 23.33
C TRP A 92 -1.27 -22.36 22.18
N LYS A 93 -1.14 -23.67 22.00
CA LYS A 93 -0.35 -24.24 20.93
C LYS A 93 -1.01 -23.93 19.58
N PRO A 94 -0.32 -23.30 18.65
CA PRO A 94 -0.81 -23.14 17.28
C PRO A 94 -0.99 -24.51 16.59
N ASP A 95 -1.91 -24.58 15.63
CA ASP A 95 -2.12 -25.81 14.86
C ASP A 95 -0.94 -26.09 13.92
N SER A 96 -0.39 -25.02 13.35
CA SER A 96 0.69 -25.12 12.37
C SER A 96 1.66 -23.94 12.45
N VAL A 97 2.82 -24.11 11.84
CA VAL A 97 3.83 -23.07 11.64
C VAL A 97 4.34 -23.12 10.20
N VAL A 98 4.52 -21.95 9.61
CA VAL A 98 5.25 -21.81 8.34
C VAL A 98 6.70 -21.49 8.68
N PRO A 99 7.66 -22.39 8.44
CA PRO A 99 9.05 -22.11 8.77
C PRO A 99 9.64 -20.97 7.95
N PHE A 100 10.60 -20.24 8.52
CA PHE A 100 11.41 -19.29 7.75
C PHE A 100 12.11 -19.97 6.58
N LYS A 101 12.08 -19.34 5.40
CA LYS A 101 12.81 -19.78 4.20
C LYS A 101 13.80 -18.72 3.71
N ILE A 102 13.57 -17.48 4.09
CA ILE A 102 14.42 -16.34 3.74
C ILE A 102 15.34 -16.04 4.92
N THR A 103 16.66 -16.09 4.68
CA THR A 103 17.66 -15.74 5.70
C THR A 103 17.66 -14.24 5.98
N LYS A 104 18.33 -13.84 7.06
CA LYS A 104 18.47 -12.40 7.41
C LYS A 104 19.19 -11.62 6.30
N GLU A 105 20.18 -12.22 5.69
CA GLU A 105 20.98 -11.65 4.59
C GLU A 105 20.11 -11.45 3.34
N GLN A 106 19.35 -12.47 2.97
CA GLN A 106 18.38 -12.39 1.86
C GLN A 106 17.29 -11.35 2.13
N CYS A 107 16.80 -11.27 3.37
CA CYS A 107 15.84 -10.24 3.79
C CYS A 107 16.40 -8.83 3.57
N LYS A 108 17.64 -8.56 4.01
CA LYS A 108 18.33 -7.28 3.83
C LYS A 108 18.48 -6.93 2.35
N GLU A 109 18.84 -7.90 1.53
CA GLU A 109 18.98 -7.72 0.08
C GLU A 109 17.64 -7.37 -0.58
N GLN A 110 16.58 -8.12 -0.29
CA GLN A 110 15.23 -7.84 -0.83
C GLN A 110 14.72 -6.46 -0.41
N TYR A 111 14.92 -6.11 0.87
CA TYR A 111 14.56 -4.79 1.38
C TYR A 111 15.33 -3.67 0.65
N LEU A 112 16.65 -3.79 0.52
CA LEU A 112 17.48 -2.81 -0.18
C LEU A 112 17.08 -2.66 -1.65
N LYS A 113 16.76 -3.76 -2.32
CA LYS A 113 16.28 -3.76 -3.70
C LYS A 113 14.98 -2.97 -3.83
N GLU A 114 14.04 -3.13 -2.88
CA GLU A 114 12.78 -2.40 -2.88
C GLU A 114 12.99 -0.91 -2.58
N VAL A 115 13.79 -0.58 -1.56
CA VAL A 115 14.09 0.82 -1.18
C VAL A 115 14.85 1.58 -2.28
N LYS A 116 15.70 0.90 -3.05
CA LYS A 116 16.43 1.50 -4.20
C LYS A 116 15.52 1.92 -5.34
N LYS A 117 14.34 1.31 -5.50
CA LYS A 117 13.37 1.71 -6.55
C LYS A 117 12.89 3.15 -6.38
N ASN A 118 12.88 3.67 -5.15
CA ASN A 118 12.51 5.06 -4.90
C ASN A 118 13.72 5.86 -4.40
N PRO A 119 14.37 6.68 -5.26
CA PRO A 119 15.57 7.45 -4.90
C PRO A 119 15.30 8.51 -3.82
N PHE A 120 14.06 8.90 -3.61
CA PHE A 120 13.66 9.95 -2.67
C PHE A 120 13.52 9.46 -1.22
N ILE A 121 13.59 8.16 -0.95
CA ILE A 121 13.59 7.63 0.41
C ILE A 121 14.86 8.10 1.14
N GLY A 122 14.71 8.50 2.42
CA GLY A 122 15.80 9.03 3.24
C GLY A 122 17.00 8.08 3.35
N GLY A 123 18.22 8.62 3.38
CA GLY A 123 19.47 7.83 3.44
C GLY A 123 19.57 6.93 4.68
N LYS A 124 18.97 7.34 5.80
CA LYS A 124 18.92 6.56 7.04
C LYS A 124 18.38 5.14 6.81
N TYR A 125 17.37 4.98 5.95
CA TYR A 125 16.72 3.69 5.66
C TYR A 125 17.55 2.76 4.75
N ARG A 126 18.70 3.24 4.28
CA ARG A 126 19.67 2.48 3.47
C ARG A 126 20.98 2.22 4.22
N ASN A 127 21.10 2.76 5.44
CA ASN A 127 22.30 2.60 6.26
C ASN A 127 22.38 1.14 6.75
N PRO A 128 23.54 0.46 6.59
CA PRO A 128 23.77 -0.89 7.10
C PRO A 128 23.39 -1.09 8.57
N GLU A 129 23.74 -0.14 9.43
CA GLU A 129 23.39 -0.17 10.85
C GLU A 129 21.87 -0.24 11.10
N THR A 130 21.08 0.50 10.32
CA THR A 130 19.63 0.47 10.44
C THR A 130 19.05 -0.87 9.95
N ILE A 131 19.59 -1.39 8.86
CA ILE A 131 19.14 -2.64 8.23
C ILE A 131 19.51 -3.85 9.10
N GLU A 132 20.60 -3.76 9.88
CA GLU A 132 20.99 -4.81 10.83
C GLU A 132 19.93 -5.06 11.92
N ASN A 133 19.04 -4.11 12.14
CA ASN A 133 17.96 -4.21 13.12
C ASN A 133 16.79 -5.11 12.69
N PHE A 134 16.82 -5.73 11.51
CA PHE A 134 15.83 -6.76 11.17
C PHE A 134 15.92 -7.93 12.16
N ARG A 135 14.75 -8.32 12.69
CA ARG A 135 14.58 -9.48 13.57
C ARG A 135 13.51 -10.40 13.02
N GLY A 136 13.75 -11.69 13.15
CA GLY A 136 12.78 -12.73 12.82
C GLY A 136 11.76 -12.86 13.94
N ILE A 137 10.49 -12.72 13.61
CA ILE A 137 9.37 -12.85 14.53
C ILE A 137 8.34 -13.77 13.90
N TYR A 138 7.87 -14.74 14.65
CA TYR A 138 6.70 -15.51 14.29
C TYR A 138 5.44 -14.77 14.72
N MET A 139 4.65 -14.37 13.73
CA MET A 139 3.38 -13.67 13.94
C MET A 139 2.21 -14.65 13.92
N PRO A 140 1.27 -14.56 14.86
CA PRO A 140 0.09 -15.39 14.86
C PRO A 140 -0.90 -14.93 13.78
N TYR A 141 -1.47 -15.87 13.06
CA TYR A 141 -2.49 -15.65 12.04
C TYR A 141 -3.66 -16.60 12.24
N TRP A 142 -4.85 -16.13 11.96
CA TRP A 142 -6.02 -16.95 11.76
C TRP A 142 -6.07 -17.39 10.29
N GLY A 143 -6.10 -18.70 10.07
CA GLY A 143 -6.32 -19.29 8.76
C GLY A 143 -7.79 -19.74 8.64
N TYR A 144 -8.42 -19.41 7.51
CA TYR A 144 -9.81 -19.76 7.27
C TYR A 144 -9.93 -20.64 6.04
N ASP A 145 -10.55 -21.79 6.19
CA ASP A 145 -11.01 -22.61 5.08
C ASP A 145 -12.50 -22.38 4.90
N ALA A 146 -12.90 -22.11 3.68
CA ALA A 146 -14.27 -21.88 3.31
C ALA A 146 -14.76 -22.86 2.23
N ALA A 147 -16.06 -22.95 2.04
CA ALA A 147 -16.64 -23.69 0.96
C ALA A 147 -17.80 -22.96 0.31
N ILE A 148 -17.98 -23.19 -0.97
CA ILE A 148 -19.18 -22.88 -1.72
C ILE A 148 -19.94 -24.18 -1.86
N VAL A 149 -21.07 -24.34 -1.17
CA VAL A 149 -21.81 -25.61 -1.13
C VAL A 149 -23.29 -25.37 -1.42
N GLY A 150 -23.82 -26.14 -2.35
CA GLY A 150 -25.24 -26.20 -2.66
C GLY A 150 -25.66 -25.56 -3.97
N GLU A 151 -26.95 -25.46 -4.15
CA GLU A 151 -27.56 -24.84 -5.33
C GLU A 151 -27.68 -23.33 -5.15
N PHE A 152 -27.32 -22.59 -6.19
CA PHE A 152 -27.46 -21.14 -6.22
C PHE A 152 -27.70 -20.65 -7.66
N SER A 153 -28.20 -19.43 -7.76
CA SER A 153 -28.41 -18.74 -9.03
C SER A 153 -27.62 -17.46 -9.10
N ILE A 154 -26.89 -17.28 -10.21
CA ILE A 154 -26.10 -16.07 -10.49
C ILE A 154 -26.75 -15.34 -11.65
N ARG A 155 -26.99 -14.05 -11.46
CA ARG A 155 -27.56 -13.21 -12.52
C ARG A 155 -26.46 -12.60 -13.38
N GLY A 156 -26.59 -12.82 -14.69
CA GLY A 156 -25.80 -12.19 -15.75
C GLY A 156 -26.63 -11.26 -16.59
N VAL A 157 -26.04 -10.20 -17.10
CA VAL A 157 -26.66 -9.21 -17.96
C VAL A 157 -25.88 -9.10 -19.27
N SER A 158 -26.60 -9.11 -20.40
CA SER A 158 -26.05 -8.80 -21.72
C SER A 158 -26.85 -7.65 -22.34
N SER A 159 -26.14 -6.66 -22.88
CA SER A 159 -26.76 -5.56 -23.63
C SER A 159 -26.43 -5.70 -25.12
N ARG A 160 -27.45 -5.65 -25.99
CA ARG A 160 -27.27 -5.61 -27.44
C ARG A 160 -27.93 -4.37 -28.02
N GLN A 161 -27.17 -3.61 -28.80
CA GLN A 161 -27.72 -2.47 -29.53
C GLN A 161 -28.45 -2.96 -30.78
N HIS A 162 -29.64 -2.44 -31.04
CA HIS A 162 -30.36 -2.71 -32.25
C HIS A 162 -29.76 -1.91 -33.42
N VAL A 163 -29.62 -2.54 -34.61
CA VAL A 163 -28.95 -1.96 -35.79
C VAL A 163 -29.66 -0.72 -36.35
N SER A 164 -30.93 -0.47 -35.98
CA SER A 164 -31.76 0.61 -36.51
C SER A 164 -32.27 1.57 -35.44
N GLY A 165 -31.40 2.09 -34.59
CA GLY A 165 -31.82 3.10 -33.63
C GLY A 165 -31.03 3.12 -32.31
N ASN A 166 -31.34 4.10 -31.43
CA ASN A 166 -30.74 4.26 -30.10
C ASN A 166 -31.36 3.31 -29.05
N THR A 167 -31.90 2.16 -29.45
CA THR A 167 -32.55 1.21 -28.53
C THR A 167 -31.58 0.11 -28.15
N TYR A 168 -31.44 -0.11 -26.84
CA TYR A 168 -30.65 -1.19 -26.26
C TYR A 168 -31.60 -2.25 -25.70
N HIS A 169 -31.42 -3.50 -26.11
CA HIS A 169 -32.08 -4.64 -25.50
C HIS A 169 -31.17 -5.18 -24.37
N ILE A 170 -31.69 -5.19 -23.15
CA ILE A 170 -31.00 -5.75 -21.99
C ILE A 170 -31.61 -7.13 -21.72
N TYR A 171 -30.75 -8.15 -21.79
CA TYR A 171 -31.12 -9.53 -21.49
C TYR A 171 -30.59 -9.91 -20.12
N HIS A 172 -31.48 -10.44 -19.28
CA HIS A 172 -31.10 -10.99 -17.97
C HIS A 172 -31.08 -12.51 -18.08
N TYR A 173 -30.02 -13.10 -17.55
CA TYR A 173 -29.82 -14.55 -17.52
C TYR A 173 -29.66 -15.00 -16.09
N ASP A 174 -30.41 -15.98 -15.67
CA ASP A 174 -30.24 -16.67 -14.40
C ASP A 174 -29.49 -17.97 -14.64
N MET A 175 -28.24 -18.01 -14.22
CA MET A 175 -27.36 -19.19 -14.31
C MET A 175 -27.47 -19.99 -13.03
N ARG A 176 -28.10 -21.17 -13.09
CA ARG A 176 -28.21 -22.07 -11.93
C ARG A 176 -27.00 -22.98 -11.90
N SER A 177 -26.45 -23.15 -10.71
CA SER A 177 -25.28 -24.00 -10.45
C SER A 177 -25.47 -24.76 -9.15
N ASN A 178 -24.95 -25.98 -9.12
CA ASN A 178 -24.78 -26.76 -7.90
C ASN A 178 -23.31 -27.06 -7.76
N THR A 179 -22.71 -26.67 -6.64
CA THR A 179 -21.26 -26.70 -6.46
C THR A 179 -20.91 -27.18 -5.04
N ASP A 180 -19.89 -28.02 -4.96
CA ASP A 180 -19.16 -28.30 -3.73
C ASP A 180 -17.68 -28.03 -3.99
N TYR A 181 -17.23 -26.84 -3.61
CA TYR A 181 -15.85 -26.39 -3.83
C TYR A 181 -15.28 -25.79 -2.56
N THR A 182 -14.09 -26.25 -2.17
CA THR A 182 -13.38 -25.72 -1.00
C THR A 182 -12.40 -24.63 -1.41
N LEU A 183 -12.53 -23.50 -0.77
CA LEU A 183 -11.65 -22.34 -0.89
C LEU A 183 -10.69 -22.35 0.31
N LYS A 184 -9.40 -22.26 0.05
CA LYS A 184 -8.34 -22.27 1.08
C LYS A 184 -7.42 -21.09 0.93
N GLY A 185 -6.75 -20.72 2.03
CA GLY A 185 -5.65 -19.76 2.02
C GLY A 185 -6.05 -18.35 2.38
N PHE A 186 -7.21 -18.14 2.95
CA PHE A 186 -7.55 -16.87 3.60
C PHE A 186 -6.86 -16.80 4.95
N SER A 187 -6.27 -15.67 5.26
CA SER A 187 -5.61 -15.49 6.57
C SER A 187 -5.57 -14.02 6.96
N HIS A 188 -5.85 -13.77 8.25
CA HIS A 188 -5.65 -12.48 8.88
C HIS A 188 -4.75 -12.62 10.10
N ASP A 189 -4.01 -11.57 10.43
CA ASP A 189 -3.20 -11.59 11.63
C ASP A 189 -4.07 -11.66 12.89
N ALA A 190 -3.57 -12.35 13.88
CA ALA A 190 -4.24 -12.56 15.16
C ALA A 190 -3.63 -11.68 16.27
N SER A 191 -2.90 -10.63 15.90
CA SER A 191 -2.19 -9.75 16.81
C SER A 191 -2.75 -8.34 16.79
N MET A 192 -3.02 -7.78 17.97
CA MET A 192 -3.35 -6.36 18.12
C MET A 192 -2.14 -5.44 17.97
N THR A 193 -0.93 -5.98 18.06
CA THR A 193 0.32 -5.22 18.08
C THR A 193 0.90 -5.04 16.70
N PHE A 194 0.72 -6.05 15.83
CA PHE A 194 1.13 -5.99 14.45
C PHE A 194 0.12 -5.18 13.63
N ASP A 195 0.61 -4.37 12.73
CA ASP A 195 -0.23 -3.48 11.93
C ASP A 195 -0.89 -4.26 10.78
N ASP A 196 -2.23 -4.26 10.73
CA ASP A 196 -3.04 -5.00 9.77
C ASP A 196 -2.62 -4.73 8.32
N ASP A 197 -2.37 -3.46 7.96
CA ASP A 197 -2.01 -3.08 6.60
C ASP A 197 -0.61 -3.58 6.21
N LEU A 198 0.31 -3.63 7.18
CA LEU A 198 1.64 -4.19 6.97
C LEU A 198 1.55 -5.71 6.80
N SER A 199 0.70 -6.36 7.61
CA SER A 199 0.37 -7.77 7.54
C SER A 199 -0.20 -8.14 6.16
N GLU A 200 -1.23 -7.43 5.70
CA GLU A 200 -1.83 -7.63 4.37
C GLU A 200 -0.83 -7.36 3.23
N SER A 201 0.03 -6.35 3.39
CA SER A 201 1.00 -5.97 2.37
C SER A 201 2.07 -7.03 2.14
N ILE A 202 2.47 -7.79 3.18
CA ILE A 202 3.43 -8.91 3.04
C ILE A 202 2.76 -10.23 2.67
N ALA A 203 1.44 -10.36 2.81
CA ALA A 203 0.70 -11.55 2.40
C ALA A 203 0.79 -11.80 0.88
N PRO A 204 0.52 -13.01 0.36
CA PRO A 204 0.08 -14.19 1.09
C PRO A 204 1.24 -15.04 1.64
N PHE A 205 0.94 -15.79 2.70
CA PHE A 205 1.76 -16.90 3.16
C PHE A 205 1.21 -18.21 2.57
N LYS A 206 2.09 -18.98 1.92
CA LYS A 206 1.68 -20.24 1.27
C LYS A 206 1.49 -21.32 2.33
N GLN A 207 0.26 -21.66 2.64
CA GLN A 207 -0.09 -22.68 3.62
C GLN A 207 0.38 -24.09 3.22
N SER A 208 0.66 -24.33 1.94
CA SER A 208 1.28 -25.60 1.48
C SER A 208 2.68 -25.85 2.08
N GLY A 209 3.31 -24.84 2.63
CA GLY A 209 4.58 -24.97 3.35
C GLY A 209 4.43 -24.99 4.87
N ALA A 210 3.21 -25.02 5.40
CA ALA A 210 2.96 -25.13 6.83
C ALA A 210 3.21 -26.57 7.29
N VAL A 211 3.82 -26.70 8.48
CA VAL A 211 4.07 -27.95 9.17
C VAL A 211 3.40 -27.93 10.54
N THR A 212 3.21 -29.08 11.14
CA THR A 212 2.66 -29.16 12.51
C THR A 212 3.54 -28.36 13.46
N PHE A 213 2.92 -27.53 14.28
CA PHE A 213 3.67 -26.69 15.21
C PHE A 213 4.43 -27.51 16.24
N THR A 214 5.70 -27.19 16.41
CA THR A 214 6.51 -27.55 17.57
C THR A 214 7.25 -26.32 18.08
N PRO A 215 7.47 -26.17 19.40
CA PRO A 215 8.24 -25.04 19.95
C PRO A 215 9.66 -24.93 19.38
N ALA A 216 10.19 -26.00 18.79
CA ALA A 216 11.50 -26.05 18.16
C ALA A 216 11.67 -25.01 17.04
N TYR A 217 10.62 -24.75 16.26
CA TYR A 217 10.67 -23.73 15.20
C TYR A 217 10.82 -22.30 15.72
N LEU A 218 10.45 -22.04 16.98
CA LEU A 218 10.60 -20.72 17.59
C LEU A 218 12.01 -20.49 18.16
N SER A 219 12.85 -21.53 18.23
CA SER A 219 14.20 -21.43 18.81
C SER A 219 15.12 -20.57 17.95
N GLY A 220 15.62 -19.47 18.51
CA GLY A 220 16.39 -18.44 17.80
C GLY A 220 15.55 -17.33 17.17
N PHE A 221 14.23 -17.34 17.37
CA PHE A 221 13.29 -16.32 16.90
C PHE A 221 12.40 -15.83 18.03
N TYR A 222 11.88 -14.64 17.87
CA TYR A 222 10.80 -14.14 18.73
C TYR A 222 9.46 -14.62 18.20
N ALA A 223 8.46 -14.61 19.06
CA ALA A 223 7.10 -14.86 18.67
C ALA A 223 6.17 -13.84 19.32
N GLU A 224 5.04 -13.60 18.71
CA GLU A 224 3.99 -12.77 19.24
C GLU A 224 2.78 -13.63 19.63
N VAL A 225 2.02 -13.13 20.60
CA VAL A 225 0.85 -13.83 21.12
C VAL A 225 -0.39 -13.40 20.34
N GLY A 226 -1.18 -14.38 19.91
CA GLY A 226 -2.50 -14.10 19.32
C GLY A 226 -3.47 -13.63 20.40
N ASN A 227 -3.94 -12.40 20.26
CA ASN A 227 -4.85 -11.73 21.20
C ASN A 227 -6.10 -11.14 20.53
N VAL A 228 -6.33 -11.43 19.24
CA VAL A 228 -7.51 -11.06 18.47
C VAL A 228 -8.43 -12.27 18.35
N ASP A 229 -9.73 -12.06 18.57
CA ASP A 229 -10.74 -13.10 18.36
C ASP A 229 -10.91 -13.39 16.86
N PRO A 230 -10.97 -14.67 16.43
CA PRO A 230 -11.15 -15.02 15.01
C PRO A 230 -12.44 -14.44 14.40
N HIS A 231 -13.48 -14.22 15.21
CA HIS A 231 -14.75 -13.68 14.74
C HIS A 231 -14.72 -12.17 14.46
N GLU A 232 -13.67 -11.47 14.87
CA GLU A 232 -13.53 -10.03 14.60
C GLU A 232 -13.44 -9.75 13.09
N TYR A 233 -12.90 -10.71 12.32
CA TYR A 233 -12.71 -10.62 10.86
C TYR A 233 -13.81 -11.29 10.03
N ASP A 234 -14.88 -11.82 10.62
CA ASP A 234 -15.93 -12.56 9.91
C ASP A 234 -16.51 -11.81 8.71
N ASN A 235 -16.70 -10.49 8.85
CA ASN A 235 -17.24 -9.65 7.77
C ASN A 235 -16.23 -9.42 6.63
N GLU A 236 -14.94 -9.33 6.94
CA GLU A 236 -13.88 -9.09 5.95
C GLU A 236 -13.59 -10.38 5.21
N ILE A 237 -13.40 -11.46 5.93
CA ILE A 237 -13.23 -12.81 5.39
C ILE A 237 -14.41 -13.19 4.48
N SER A 238 -15.65 -12.93 4.89
CA SER A 238 -16.82 -13.21 4.06
C SER A 238 -16.80 -12.45 2.74
N LYS A 239 -16.31 -11.21 2.72
CA LYS A 239 -16.13 -10.42 1.48
C LYS A 239 -15.02 -11.00 0.60
N GLU A 240 -13.89 -11.36 1.18
CA GLU A 240 -12.78 -11.96 0.45
C GLU A 240 -13.16 -13.31 -0.16
N ILE A 241 -13.82 -14.15 0.63
CA ILE A 241 -14.36 -15.44 0.16
C ILE A 241 -15.33 -15.22 -0.99
N ALA A 242 -16.23 -14.23 -0.91
CA ALA A 242 -17.18 -13.94 -1.97
C ALA A 242 -16.48 -13.48 -3.27
N VAL A 243 -15.44 -12.66 -3.17
CA VAL A 243 -14.64 -12.22 -4.33
C VAL A 243 -13.90 -13.40 -4.97
N GLU A 244 -13.31 -14.26 -4.18
CA GLU A 244 -12.58 -15.43 -4.68
C GLU A 244 -13.55 -16.48 -5.25
N ALA A 245 -14.72 -16.66 -4.61
CA ALA A 245 -15.80 -17.50 -5.12
C ALA A 245 -16.26 -17.05 -6.51
N GLU A 246 -16.42 -15.75 -6.72
CA GLU A 246 -16.77 -15.20 -8.05
C GLU A 246 -15.68 -15.48 -9.09
N LYS A 247 -14.40 -15.30 -8.73
CA LYS A 247 -13.28 -15.60 -9.64
C LYS A 247 -13.24 -17.07 -10.03
N VAL A 248 -13.32 -17.97 -9.05
CA VAL A 248 -13.33 -19.43 -9.28
C VAL A 248 -14.52 -19.80 -10.17
N TYR A 249 -15.72 -19.30 -9.85
CA TYR A 249 -16.92 -19.56 -10.62
C TYR A 249 -16.78 -19.11 -12.07
N THR A 250 -16.34 -17.88 -12.31
CA THR A 250 -16.18 -17.32 -13.66
C THR A 250 -15.02 -17.93 -14.44
N SER A 251 -14.03 -18.50 -13.77
CA SER A 251 -12.91 -19.20 -14.41
C SER A 251 -13.28 -20.63 -14.87
N THR A 252 -14.38 -21.18 -14.36
CA THR A 252 -14.85 -22.53 -14.75
C THR A 252 -15.16 -22.56 -16.25
N PRO A 253 -14.61 -23.50 -17.05
CA PRO A 253 -14.72 -23.48 -18.51
C PRO A 253 -16.15 -23.40 -19.04
N ALA A 254 -17.08 -24.09 -18.41
CA ALA A 254 -18.49 -24.09 -18.80
C ALA A 254 -19.14 -22.71 -18.63
N ILE A 255 -18.87 -22.05 -17.50
CA ILE A 255 -19.42 -20.71 -17.19
C ILE A 255 -18.75 -19.66 -18.07
N ARG A 256 -17.42 -19.72 -18.20
CA ARG A 256 -16.66 -18.81 -19.05
C ARG A 256 -17.13 -18.90 -20.51
N GLY A 257 -17.30 -20.11 -21.04
CA GLY A 257 -17.83 -20.31 -22.39
C GLY A 257 -19.25 -19.76 -22.58
N ALA A 258 -20.13 -19.92 -21.57
CA ALA A 258 -21.49 -19.33 -21.60
C ALA A 258 -21.44 -17.79 -21.52
N MET A 259 -20.55 -17.23 -20.71
CA MET A 259 -20.37 -15.78 -20.60
C MET A 259 -19.84 -15.18 -21.90
N ASP A 260 -18.83 -15.78 -22.50
CA ASP A 260 -18.20 -15.30 -23.74
C ASP A 260 -19.19 -15.39 -24.91
N LYS A 261 -19.91 -16.53 -25.07
CA LYS A 261 -20.89 -16.74 -26.11
C LYS A 261 -22.02 -15.71 -26.08
N ASN A 262 -22.50 -15.36 -24.90
CA ASN A 262 -23.64 -14.46 -24.73
C ASN A 262 -23.21 -13.03 -24.39
N ARG A 263 -21.90 -12.71 -24.29
CA ARG A 263 -21.36 -11.43 -23.85
C ARG A 263 -21.96 -10.98 -22.50
N LEU A 264 -21.98 -11.92 -21.54
CA LEU A 264 -22.57 -11.70 -20.24
C LEU A 264 -21.59 -10.99 -19.30
N HIS A 265 -22.13 -10.06 -18.53
CA HIS A 265 -21.48 -9.47 -17.38
C HIS A 265 -22.23 -9.85 -16.12
N LEU A 266 -21.52 -10.30 -15.07
CA LEU A 266 -22.18 -10.64 -13.81
C LEU A 266 -22.63 -9.36 -13.07
N GLU A 267 -23.81 -9.39 -12.50
CA GLU A 267 -24.27 -8.35 -11.57
C GLU A 267 -23.69 -8.59 -10.18
N THR A 268 -22.40 -8.30 -9.99
CA THR A 268 -21.62 -8.63 -8.80
C THR A 268 -22.28 -8.17 -7.49
N GLN A 269 -22.94 -7.02 -7.48
CA GLN A 269 -23.60 -6.50 -6.27
C GLN A 269 -24.88 -7.24 -5.87
N LYS A 270 -25.47 -8.00 -6.78
CA LYS A 270 -26.74 -8.72 -6.56
C LYS A 270 -26.54 -10.22 -6.35
N ASN A 271 -25.39 -10.74 -6.74
CA ASN A 271 -25.10 -12.17 -6.64
C ASN A 271 -24.53 -12.50 -5.25
N LYS A 272 -25.11 -13.49 -4.59
CA LYS A 272 -24.62 -14.02 -3.34
C LYS A 272 -24.22 -15.48 -3.53
N PHE A 273 -22.95 -15.76 -3.30
CA PHE A 273 -22.46 -17.13 -3.27
C PHE A 273 -22.79 -17.77 -1.91
N PRO A 274 -23.25 -19.03 -1.85
CA PRO A 274 -23.51 -19.74 -0.60
C PRO A 274 -22.19 -20.18 0.03
N THR A 275 -21.46 -19.22 0.56
CA THR A 275 -20.16 -19.44 1.20
C THR A 275 -20.33 -19.74 2.68
N LYS A 276 -19.57 -20.73 3.18
CA LYS A 276 -19.51 -21.08 4.61
C LYS A 276 -18.05 -21.24 5.04
N ILE A 277 -17.69 -20.71 6.18
CA ILE A 277 -16.41 -21.01 6.84
C ILE A 277 -16.52 -22.44 7.37
N LYS A 278 -15.62 -23.33 6.96
CA LYS A 278 -15.56 -24.72 7.37
C LYS A 278 -14.70 -24.92 8.61
N SER A 279 -13.56 -24.26 8.64
CA SER A 279 -12.62 -24.36 9.75
C SER A 279 -11.85 -23.06 9.93
N VAL A 280 -11.50 -22.82 11.17
CA VAL A 280 -10.58 -21.75 11.57
C VAL A 280 -9.40 -22.42 12.26
N SER A 281 -8.19 -22.06 11.86
CA SER A 281 -6.94 -22.61 12.39
C SER A 281 -6.01 -21.48 12.81
N ARG A 282 -5.17 -21.75 13.80
CA ARG A 282 -4.13 -20.81 14.24
C ARG A 282 -2.79 -21.24 13.64
N THR A 283 -2.17 -20.33 12.88
CA THR A 283 -0.89 -20.55 12.23
C THR A 283 0.12 -19.51 12.64
N MET A 284 1.37 -19.89 12.87
CA MET A 284 2.48 -18.96 13.05
C MET A 284 3.18 -18.71 11.71
N ASN A 285 3.23 -17.45 11.28
CA ASN A 285 3.86 -17.07 10.01
C ASN A 285 5.17 -16.29 10.24
N PRO A 286 6.22 -16.58 9.44
CA PRO A 286 7.54 -15.98 9.62
C PRO A 286 7.60 -14.58 9.04
N VAL A 287 7.96 -13.59 9.84
CA VAL A 287 8.09 -12.18 9.43
C VAL A 287 9.44 -11.65 9.87
N TRP A 288 10.22 -11.13 8.96
CA TRP A 288 11.35 -10.24 9.25
C TRP A 288 10.81 -8.84 9.48
N PHE A 289 10.98 -8.31 10.67
CA PHE A 289 10.42 -7.03 11.07
C PHE A 289 11.51 -6.07 11.53
N MET A 290 11.39 -4.81 11.14
CA MET A 290 12.30 -3.74 11.53
C MET A 290 11.50 -2.48 11.83
N SER A 291 11.81 -1.84 12.95
CA SER A 291 11.33 -0.51 13.30
C SER A 291 12.45 0.52 13.23
N CYS A 292 12.10 1.72 12.80
CA CYS A 292 13.02 2.83 12.69
C CYS A 292 12.46 4.05 13.41
N ARG A 293 12.93 4.28 14.65
CA ARG A 293 12.49 5.42 15.45
C ARG A 293 13.11 6.72 14.97
N ASN A 294 12.32 7.77 14.90
CA ASN A 294 12.72 9.12 14.56
C ASN A 294 12.06 10.13 15.50
N LYS A 295 12.72 10.42 16.64
CA LYS A 295 12.17 11.25 17.74
C LYS A 295 10.82 10.71 18.20
N ASP A 296 9.72 11.42 17.88
CA ASP A 296 8.34 11.12 18.30
C ASP A 296 7.55 10.29 17.28
N SER A 297 8.21 9.83 16.24
CA SER A 297 7.60 9.01 15.19
C SER A 297 8.39 7.73 14.93
N ILE A 298 7.69 6.73 14.42
CA ILE A 298 8.30 5.46 14.05
C ILE A 298 7.85 5.07 12.64
N THR A 299 8.67 4.30 11.95
CA THR A 299 8.37 3.72 10.65
C THR A 299 8.71 2.24 10.69
N TYR A 300 7.92 1.45 9.97
CA TYR A 300 8.05 0.01 9.95
C TYR A 300 8.44 -0.50 8.58
N ALA A 301 9.19 -1.59 8.58
CA ALA A 301 9.41 -2.43 7.42
C ALA A 301 9.23 -3.89 7.81
N ALA A 302 8.52 -4.63 6.98
CA ALA A 302 8.31 -6.05 7.15
C ALA A 302 8.66 -6.79 5.86
N VAL A 303 9.23 -7.98 6.00
CA VAL A 303 9.52 -8.87 4.89
C VAL A 303 8.95 -10.23 5.21
N ASN A 304 8.18 -10.78 4.29
CA ASN A 304 7.65 -12.12 4.42
C ASN A 304 8.81 -13.15 4.47
N GLY A 305 8.96 -13.84 5.60
CA GLY A 305 10.05 -14.79 5.83
C GLY A 305 9.98 -16.06 4.96
N GLN A 306 8.87 -16.28 4.26
CA GLN A 306 8.70 -17.40 3.33
C GLN A 306 8.95 -16.99 1.88
N THR A 307 8.45 -15.82 1.45
CA THR A 307 8.42 -15.43 0.03
C THR A 307 9.39 -14.30 -0.32
N GLY A 308 9.90 -13.58 0.68
CA GLY A 308 10.74 -12.39 0.50
C GLY A 308 9.99 -11.14 0.07
N LYS A 309 8.64 -11.14 0.09
CA LYS A 309 7.85 -9.96 -0.25
C LYS A 309 8.04 -8.87 0.79
N VAL A 310 8.37 -7.66 0.32
CA VAL A 310 8.70 -6.51 1.18
C VAL A 310 7.52 -5.55 1.26
N ALA A 311 7.20 -5.12 2.46
CA ALA A 311 6.34 -3.97 2.73
C ALA A 311 7.09 -2.98 3.64
N ALA A 312 7.13 -1.71 3.26
CA ALA A 312 7.83 -0.71 4.03
C ALA A 312 7.17 0.68 3.86
N ASP A 313 6.75 1.26 4.97
CA ASP A 313 6.20 2.61 5.02
C ASP A 313 7.32 3.60 5.34
N LEU A 314 8.05 4.02 4.32
CA LEU A 314 9.22 4.86 4.48
C LEU A 314 8.96 6.29 4.03
N PRO A 315 9.25 7.29 4.88
CA PRO A 315 9.04 8.68 4.54
C PRO A 315 10.03 9.17 3.48
N LEU A 316 9.54 10.03 2.61
CA LEU A 316 10.36 10.69 1.61
C LEU A 316 11.26 11.74 2.26
N SER A 317 12.46 11.91 1.70
CA SER A 317 13.39 12.96 2.13
C SER A 317 13.08 14.27 1.38
N PRO A 318 12.63 15.33 2.06
CA PRO A 318 12.34 16.60 1.40
C PRO A 318 13.60 17.20 0.75
N VAL A 319 14.77 16.99 1.34
CA VAL A 319 16.05 17.48 0.80
C VAL A 319 16.38 16.84 -0.54
N ARG A 320 16.24 15.51 -0.67
CA ARG A 320 16.50 14.81 -1.94
C ARG A 320 15.52 15.23 -3.03
N ILE A 321 14.26 15.44 -2.67
CA ILE A 321 13.25 15.93 -3.62
C ILE A 321 13.60 17.34 -4.06
N LEU A 322 14.00 18.22 -3.14
CA LEU A 322 14.40 19.59 -3.46
C LEU A 322 15.62 19.61 -4.40
N ILE A 323 16.64 18.81 -4.12
CA ILE A 323 17.84 18.69 -4.99
C ILE A 323 17.44 18.23 -6.40
N ALA A 324 16.60 17.20 -6.50
CA ALA A 324 16.11 16.72 -7.78
C ALA A 324 15.28 17.78 -8.52
N ALA A 325 14.40 18.48 -7.81
CA ALA A 325 13.59 19.55 -8.37
C ALA A 325 14.46 20.71 -8.89
N LEU A 326 15.47 21.13 -8.14
CA LEU A 326 16.43 22.14 -8.57
C LEU A 326 17.25 21.68 -9.78
N GLY A 327 17.66 20.42 -9.83
CA GLY A 327 18.35 19.84 -10.98
C GLY A 327 17.49 19.87 -12.25
N ILE A 328 16.23 19.42 -12.13
CA ILE A 328 15.26 19.46 -13.25
C ILE A 328 14.98 20.90 -13.69
N ALA A 329 14.81 21.83 -12.73
CA ALA A 329 14.61 23.23 -13.01
C ALA A 329 15.80 23.88 -13.74
N ALA A 330 17.03 23.54 -13.36
CA ALA A 330 18.25 24.02 -14.03
C ALA A 330 18.34 23.51 -15.48
N ILE A 331 18.04 22.23 -15.71
CA ILE A 331 18.01 21.63 -17.06
C ILE A 331 16.91 22.31 -17.91
N ALA A 332 15.69 22.46 -17.37
CA ALA A 332 14.59 23.12 -18.06
C ALA A 332 14.93 24.57 -18.39
N PHE A 333 15.52 25.31 -17.44
CA PHE A 333 15.99 26.67 -17.66
C PHE A 333 17.05 26.74 -18.78
N GLY A 334 18.03 25.83 -18.78
CA GLY A 334 19.04 25.76 -19.83
C GLY A 334 18.45 25.50 -21.23
N ILE A 335 17.46 24.60 -21.32
CA ILE A 335 16.74 24.34 -22.58
C ILE A 335 15.95 25.56 -23.05
N ILE A 336 15.18 26.18 -22.14
CA ILE A 336 14.39 27.40 -22.47
C ILE A 336 15.33 28.53 -22.88
N PHE A 337 16.44 28.74 -22.16
CA PHE A 337 17.45 29.75 -22.49
C PHE A 337 18.04 29.50 -23.88
N LEU A 338 18.42 28.27 -24.21
CA LEU A 338 18.94 27.88 -25.52
C LEU A 338 17.91 28.14 -26.62
N VAL A 339 16.66 27.72 -26.42
CA VAL A 339 15.57 27.95 -27.40
C VAL A 339 15.33 29.45 -27.62
N MET A 340 15.31 30.25 -26.55
CA MET A 340 15.15 31.70 -26.66
C MET A 340 16.32 32.40 -27.36
N THR A 341 17.55 31.85 -27.24
CA THR A 341 18.73 32.36 -27.90
C THR A 341 18.72 32.08 -29.41
N ILE A 342 18.23 30.87 -29.78
CA ILE A 342 18.14 30.45 -31.21
C ILE A 342 16.92 31.10 -31.90
N MET A 343 15.82 31.27 -31.16
CA MET A 343 14.55 31.83 -31.67
C MET A 343 14.15 33.09 -30.88
N PRO A 344 14.76 34.24 -31.12
CA PRO A 344 14.47 35.47 -30.35
C PRO A 344 13.06 36.01 -30.59
N SER A 345 12.34 35.52 -31.58
CA SER A 345 10.94 35.88 -31.88
C SER A 345 9.91 35.24 -30.92
N ILE A 346 10.34 34.36 -30.00
CA ILE A 346 9.44 33.74 -29.02
C ILE A 346 8.99 34.80 -28.01
N LYS A 347 7.69 35.14 -28.05
CA LYS A 347 7.09 36.14 -27.16
C LYS A 347 6.97 35.59 -25.73
N ALA A 348 6.98 36.51 -24.75
CA ALA A 348 6.77 36.19 -23.32
C ALA A 348 5.46 35.42 -23.04
N ASN A 349 4.45 35.61 -23.88
CA ASN A 349 3.17 34.92 -23.79
C ASN A 349 3.28 33.39 -24.05
N PHE A 350 4.26 32.95 -24.87
CA PHE A 350 4.54 31.52 -25.03
C PHE A 350 5.06 30.89 -23.72
N THR A 351 5.98 31.58 -23.05
CA THR A 351 6.50 31.08 -21.75
C THR A 351 5.42 31.03 -20.69
N LEU A 352 4.51 32.01 -20.65
CA LEU A 352 3.37 32.03 -19.76
C LEU A 352 2.40 30.88 -20.04
N ALA A 353 2.07 30.62 -21.30
CA ALA A 353 1.21 29.51 -21.70
C ALA A 353 1.85 28.14 -21.30
N LEU A 354 3.16 28.00 -21.49
CA LEU A 354 3.89 26.80 -21.09
C LEU A 354 3.89 26.63 -19.57
N CYS A 355 4.14 27.69 -18.80
CA CYS A 355 4.08 27.67 -17.33
C CYS A 355 2.67 27.30 -16.84
N ALA A 356 1.62 27.85 -17.44
CA ALA A 356 0.24 27.50 -17.09
C ALA A 356 -0.06 26.02 -17.38
N LEU A 357 0.38 25.49 -18.50
CA LEU A 357 0.25 24.09 -18.85
C LEU A 357 0.97 23.18 -17.85
N LEU A 358 2.22 23.51 -17.50
CA LEU A 358 3.00 22.77 -16.51
C LEU A 358 2.38 22.82 -15.11
N ALA A 359 1.82 23.97 -14.71
CA ALA A 359 1.12 24.12 -13.44
C ALA A 359 -0.08 23.18 -13.34
N VAL A 360 -0.90 23.12 -14.39
CA VAL A 360 -2.09 22.28 -14.42
C VAL A 360 -1.73 20.79 -14.47
N THR A 361 -0.74 20.39 -15.27
CA THR A 361 -0.26 19.00 -15.34
C THR A 361 0.34 18.55 -14.01
N GLY A 362 1.09 19.43 -13.34
CA GLY A 362 1.63 19.20 -12.00
C GLY A 362 0.51 18.98 -10.97
N MET A 363 -0.50 19.85 -10.95
CA MET A 363 -1.67 19.70 -10.07
C MET A 363 -2.41 18.38 -10.30
N PHE A 364 -2.61 17.99 -11.56
CA PHE A 364 -3.26 16.73 -11.90
C PHE A 364 -2.44 15.53 -11.41
N SER A 365 -1.14 15.53 -11.64
CA SER A 365 -0.24 14.47 -11.21
C SER A 365 -0.23 14.33 -9.68
N MET A 366 -0.17 15.44 -8.94
CA MET A 366 -0.25 15.47 -7.49
C MET A 366 -1.58 14.93 -6.97
N GLN A 367 -2.70 15.34 -7.61
CA GLN A 367 -4.03 14.86 -7.24
C GLN A 367 -4.20 13.36 -7.53
N LYS A 368 -3.68 12.86 -8.65
CA LYS A 368 -3.68 11.44 -8.98
C LYS A 368 -2.87 10.65 -7.95
N SER A 369 -1.68 11.13 -7.56
CA SER A 369 -0.85 10.52 -6.53
C SER A 369 -1.57 10.50 -5.18
N PHE A 370 -2.23 11.59 -4.79
CA PHE A 370 -3.04 11.68 -3.58
C PHE A 370 -4.19 10.67 -3.60
N ASN A 371 -4.97 10.62 -4.67
CA ASN A 371 -6.08 9.67 -4.81
C ASN A 371 -5.57 8.22 -4.74
N ASN A 372 -4.47 7.89 -5.42
CA ASN A 372 -3.87 6.56 -5.37
C ASN A 372 -3.44 6.15 -3.95
N THR A 373 -2.95 7.09 -3.14
CA THR A 373 -2.58 6.82 -1.75
C THR A 373 -3.83 6.54 -0.90
N VAL A 374 -4.90 7.30 -1.11
CA VAL A 374 -6.17 7.10 -0.41
C VAL A 374 -6.89 5.84 -0.90
N ASP A 375 -6.87 5.55 -2.21
CA ASP A 375 -7.53 4.36 -2.79
C ASP A 375 -6.81 3.06 -2.41
N LYS A 376 -5.49 3.08 -2.22
CA LYS A 376 -4.75 1.92 -1.69
C LYS A 376 -5.22 1.51 -0.29
N SER A 377 -5.70 2.47 0.49
CA SER A 377 -6.31 2.20 1.80
C SER A 377 -7.74 1.63 1.70
N ASN A 378 -8.35 1.67 0.52
CA ASN A 378 -9.71 1.21 0.26
C ASN A 378 -9.68 0.09 -0.80
N THR A 379 -9.41 -1.14 -0.40
CA THR A 379 -9.21 -2.31 -1.27
C THR A 379 -10.45 -2.76 -2.07
N VAL A 380 -11.51 -1.99 -2.11
CA VAL A 380 -12.72 -2.29 -2.89
C VAL A 380 -13.10 -1.11 -3.77
N GLY A 381 -12.61 -1.07 -5.01
CA GLY A 381 -13.15 -0.08 -5.92
C GLY A 381 -12.51 0.02 -7.30
N ASN A 382 -13.26 -0.42 -8.27
CA ASN A 382 -13.32 0.05 -9.66
C ASN A 382 -12.13 0.86 -10.23
N GLY A 383 -11.01 0.20 -10.49
CA GLY A 383 -9.87 0.82 -11.20
C GLY A 383 -10.14 1.25 -12.66
N LYS A 384 -11.30 0.93 -13.23
CA LYS A 384 -11.60 1.24 -14.63
C LYS A 384 -11.96 2.70 -14.91
N SER A 385 -12.57 3.41 -13.94
CA SER A 385 -12.95 4.83 -14.14
C SER A 385 -11.74 5.78 -14.13
N SER A 386 -10.65 5.42 -13.46
CA SER A 386 -9.44 6.24 -13.35
C SER A 386 -8.58 6.23 -14.63
N ALA A 387 -8.52 5.11 -15.35
CA ALA A 387 -7.69 4.96 -16.55
C ALA A 387 -8.23 5.80 -17.73
N LEU A 388 -9.55 5.79 -17.94
CA LEU A 388 -10.17 6.55 -19.04
C LEU A 388 -10.01 8.08 -18.85
N LYS A 389 -10.22 8.56 -17.62
CA LYS A 389 -10.01 9.99 -17.27
C LYS A 389 -8.54 10.39 -17.43
N GLY A 390 -7.60 9.52 -17.09
CA GLY A 390 -6.17 9.75 -17.27
C GLY A 390 -5.78 9.85 -18.75
N GLY A 391 -6.32 8.99 -19.61
CA GLY A 391 -6.07 8.99 -21.05
C GLY A 391 -6.55 10.29 -21.73
N LEU A 392 -7.78 10.72 -21.43
CA LEU A 392 -8.35 11.96 -21.97
C LEU A 392 -7.51 13.18 -21.57
N TYR A 393 -6.99 13.18 -20.34
CA TYR A 393 -6.14 14.28 -19.85
C TYR A 393 -4.80 14.36 -20.59
N VAL A 394 -4.15 13.21 -20.84
CA VAL A 394 -2.89 13.16 -21.59
C VAL A 394 -3.10 13.69 -23.02
N VAL A 395 -4.16 13.28 -23.68
CA VAL A 395 -4.51 13.77 -25.02
C VAL A 395 -4.73 15.28 -25.01
N ALA A 396 -5.52 15.79 -24.06
CA ALA A 396 -5.77 17.24 -23.94
C ALA A 396 -4.47 18.02 -23.68
N THR A 397 -3.54 17.48 -22.92
CA THR A 397 -2.23 18.10 -22.65
C THR A 397 -1.37 18.18 -23.92
N ILE A 398 -1.34 17.11 -24.71
CA ILE A 398 -0.59 17.09 -25.99
C ILE A 398 -1.20 18.10 -26.98
N VAL A 399 -2.52 18.12 -27.12
CA VAL A 399 -3.22 19.08 -28.00
C VAL A 399 -3.01 20.51 -27.55
N ALA A 400 -3.02 20.80 -26.24
CA ALA A 400 -2.70 22.11 -25.70
C ALA A 400 -1.28 22.54 -26.01
N PHE A 401 -0.31 21.62 -25.91
CA PHE A 401 1.08 21.89 -26.26
C PHE A 401 1.24 22.24 -27.75
N ILE A 402 0.58 21.49 -28.63
CA ILE A 402 0.55 21.80 -30.07
C ILE A 402 -0.09 23.15 -30.32
N ALA A 403 -1.22 23.48 -29.68
CA ALA A 403 -1.88 24.75 -29.81
C ALA A 403 -1.01 25.94 -29.35
N ILE A 404 -0.22 25.74 -28.28
CA ILE A 404 0.77 26.73 -27.81
C ILE A 404 1.85 26.97 -28.86
N ILE A 405 2.36 25.91 -29.51
CA ILE A 405 3.34 26.03 -30.60
C ILE A 405 2.72 26.79 -31.79
N MET A 406 1.47 26.51 -32.14
CA MET A 406 0.76 27.23 -33.24
C MET A 406 0.61 28.71 -32.95
N ILE A 407 0.37 29.10 -31.68
CA ILE A 407 0.29 30.53 -31.29
C ILE A 407 1.67 31.20 -31.33
N ALA A 408 2.72 30.43 -31.00
CA ALA A 408 4.09 30.96 -30.93
C ALA A 408 4.77 31.13 -32.30
N SER A 409 4.30 30.43 -33.34
CA SER A 409 4.88 30.54 -34.68
C SER A 409 4.68 31.94 -35.25
N ASP A 410 5.77 32.70 -35.36
CA ASP A 410 5.77 34.07 -35.85
C ASP A 410 6.08 34.14 -37.36
N GLY A 411 5.23 34.78 -38.11
CA GLY A 411 5.61 35.43 -39.37
C GLY A 411 5.48 34.64 -40.68
N SER A 412 5.09 33.36 -40.73
CA SER A 412 5.03 32.62 -42.00
C SER A 412 3.67 32.00 -42.36
N TYR A 413 2.70 32.07 -41.47
CA TYR A 413 1.37 31.49 -41.70
C TYR A 413 0.26 32.52 -41.47
N ASP A 414 -0.80 32.45 -42.32
CA ASP A 414 -1.99 33.30 -42.27
C ASP A 414 -2.59 33.44 -40.88
N GLY A 415 -3.27 34.57 -40.63
CA GLY A 415 -3.96 34.85 -39.38
C GLY A 415 -4.89 33.73 -38.86
N ASP A 416 -5.35 32.90 -39.77
CA ASP A 416 -6.19 31.73 -39.50
C ASP A 416 -5.46 30.67 -38.63
N PHE A 417 -4.16 30.46 -38.83
CA PHE A 417 -3.39 29.48 -38.06
C PHE A 417 -3.28 29.82 -36.57
N ARG A 418 -3.05 31.09 -36.28
CA ARG A 418 -3.06 31.63 -34.91
C ARG A 418 -4.44 31.58 -34.27
N PHE A 419 -5.48 31.85 -35.06
CA PHE A 419 -6.87 31.78 -34.60
C PHE A 419 -7.25 30.35 -34.20
N PHE A 420 -6.91 29.35 -35.00
CA PHE A 420 -7.12 27.94 -34.65
C PHE A 420 -6.31 27.52 -33.42
N GLY A 421 -5.06 28.00 -33.25
CA GLY A 421 -4.27 27.78 -32.05
C GLY A 421 -4.93 28.33 -30.79
N LYS A 422 -5.48 29.54 -30.83
CA LYS A 422 -6.22 30.17 -29.72
C LYS A 422 -7.49 29.37 -29.36
N ILE A 423 -8.25 28.90 -30.35
CA ILE A 423 -9.44 28.06 -30.14
C ILE A 423 -9.00 26.72 -29.49
N GLY A 424 -7.98 26.06 -30.06
CA GLY A 424 -7.45 24.82 -29.53
C GLY A 424 -7.02 24.94 -28.08
N LEU A 425 -6.29 25.98 -27.72
CA LEU A 425 -5.87 26.26 -26.36
C LEU A 425 -7.07 26.46 -25.41
N SER A 426 -8.08 27.22 -25.86
CA SER A 426 -9.29 27.50 -25.06
C SER A 426 -10.09 26.23 -24.79
N VAL A 427 -10.28 25.37 -25.80
CA VAL A 427 -10.97 24.07 -25.67
C VAL A 427 -10.20 23.15 -24.74
N CYS A 428 -8.89 23.05 -24.90
CA CYS A 428 -8.05 22.22 -24.01
C CYS A 428 -8.05 22.74 -22.57
N ALA A 429 -7.99 24.05 -22.37
CA ALA A 429 -8.11 24.65 -21.04
C ALA A 429 -9.44 24.31 -20.37
N LEU A 430 -10.54 24.33 -21.12
CA LEU A 430 -11.85 23.93 -20.61
C LEU A 430 -11.89 22.45 -20.23
N ILE A 431 -11.37 21.54 -21.06
CA ILE A 431 -11.29 20.10 -20.78
C ILE A 431 -10.46 19.85 -19.52
N ILE A 432 -9.32 20.50 -19.40
CA ILE A 432 -8.41 20.39 -18.26
C ILE A 432 -9.09 20.93 -16.98
N LEU A 433 -9.81 22.03 -17.07
CA LEU A 433 -10.58 22.59 -15.97
C LEU A 433 -11.67 21.64 -15.50
N ILE A 434 -12.45 21.07 -16.43
CA ILE A 434 -13.49 20.08 -16.12
C ILE A 434 -12.88 18.83 -15.47
N ALA A 435 -11.73 18.34 -15.96
CA ALA A 435 -11.02 17.22 -15.38
C ALA A 435 -10.58 17.50 -13.93
N ASN A 436 -10.07 18.68 -13.64
CA ASN A 436 -9.69 19.09 -12.28
C ASN A 436 -10.92 19.24 -11.37
N ILE A 437 -12.03 19.80 -11.85
CA ILE A 437 -13.29 19.89 -11.09
C ILE A 437 -13.87 18.50 -10.81
N SER A 438 -13.82 17.57 -11.77
CA SER A 438 -14.25 16.19 -11.59
C SER A 438 -13.43 15.47 -10.51
N GLN A 439 -12.11 15.63 -10.50
CA GLN A 439 -11.25 15.10 -9.45
C GLN A 439 -11.54 15.71 -8.08
N PHE A 440 -11.92 16.99 -8.07
CA PHE A 440 -12.35 17.66 -6.85
C PHE A 440 -13.66 17.08 -6.29
N SER A 441 -14.57 16.69 -7.16
CA SER A 441 -15.80 15.99 -6.77
C SER A 441 -15.50 14.61 -6.15
N ASP A 442 -14.52 13.87 -6.67
CA ASP A 442 -14.07 12.60 -6.08
C ASP A 442 -13.47 12.82 -4.68
N SER A 443 -12.80 13.93 -4.46
CA SER A 443 -12.30 14.33 -3.13
C SER A 443 -13.42 14.61 -2.11
N ARG A 444 -14.63 15.00 -2.53
CA ARG A 444 -15.80 15.15 -1.63
C ARG A 444 -16.30 13.80 -1.12
N LYS A 445 -16.06 12.70 -1.86
CA LYS A 445 -16.41 11.35 -1.42
C LYS A 445 -15.58 10.94 -0.21
N ILE A 446 -14.31 11.38 -0.14
CA ILE A 446 -13.43 11.13 1.02
C ILE A 446 -14.00 11.75 2.30
N LYS A 447 -14.62 12.93 2.23
CA LYS A 447 -15.31 13.54 3.38
C LYS A 447 -16.50 12.72 3.89
N LYS A 448 -17.15 11.93 3.02
CA LYS A 448 -18.34 11.13 3.34
C LYS A 448 -18.00 9.68 3.68
N MET A 449 -16.74 9.26 3.58
CA MET A 449 -16.33 7.91 3.98
C MET A 449 -16.59 7.71 5.46
N LYS A 450 -17.39 6.70 5.80
CA LYS A 450 -17.51 6.21 7.16
C LYS A 450 -16.15 5.60 7.52
N ILE A 451 -15.62 5.99 8.65
CA ILE A 451 -14.40 5.41 9.21
C ILE A 451 -14.78 4.00 9.66
N ASP A 452 -14.28 3.01 8.96
CA ASP A 452 -14.38 1.62 9.41
C ASP A 452 -13.42 1.46 10.60
N LYS A 453 -13.91 0.94 11.70
CA LYS A 453 -13.14 0.85 12.97
C LYS A 453 -11.99 -0.18 12.89
N VAL A 454 -11.94 -0.98 11.83
CA VAL A 454 -11.09 -2.18 11.73
C VAL A 454 -9.65 -1.87 11.33
N SER A 455 -9.37 -0.80 10.58
CA SER A 455 -8.00 -0.48 10.15
C SER A 455 -7.54 0.91 10.60
N GLN A 456 -6.50 0.92 11.42
CA GLN A 456 -5.90 2.15 11.99
C GLN A 456 -5.19 2.99 10.94
N LEU A 457 -4.53 2.35 9.96
CA LEU A 457 -3.90 3.08 8.86
C LEU A 457 -4.96 3.78 8.02
N ARG A 458 -6.08 3.13 7.74
CA ARG A 458 -7.22 3.75 7.03
C ARG A 458 -7.75 4.96 7.76
N GLN A 459 -7.90 4.87 9.09
CA GLN A 459 -8.30 6.02 9.90
C GLN A 459 -7.29 7.15 9.77
N ARG A 460 -6.00 6.86 9.94
CA ARG A 460 -4.92 7.84 9.87
C ARG A 460 -4.78 8.44 8.47
N ILE A 461 -4.79 7.63 7.41
CA ILE A 461 -4.76 8.14 6.02
C ILE A 461 -5.97 9.04 5.76
N THR A 462 -7.15 8.65 6.26
CA THR A 462 -8.37 9.44 6.09
C THR A 462 -8.30 10.77 6.83
N GLU A 463 -7.76 10.80 8.05
CA GLU A 463 -7.57 12.01 8.84
C GLU A 463 -6.51 12.93 8.23
N GLU A 464 -5.36 12.40 7.88
CA GLU A 464 -4.32 13.15 7.18
C GLU A 464 -4.79 13.66 5.81
N ALA A 465 -5.56 12.87 5.07
CA ALA A 465 -6.18 13.29 3.82
C ALA A 465 -7.20 14.43 4.04
N ARG A 466 -7.99 14.39 5.11
CA ARG A 466 -8.91 15.48 5.46
C ARG A 466 -8.17 16.76 5.84
N ARG A 467 -7.10 16.66 6.65
CA ARG A 467 -6.24 17.81 7.01
C ARG A 467 -5.57 18.38 5.77
N PHE A 468 -4.97 17.54 4.95
CA PHE A 468 -4.35 17.93 3.68
C PHE A 468 -5.35 18.66 2.78
N MET A 469 -6.54 18.10 2.56
CA MET A 469 -7.57 18.70 1.72
C MET A 469 -8.03 20.05 2.22
N LYS A 470 -8.20 20.21 3.55
CA LYS A 470 -8.59 21.50 4.13
C LYS A 470 -7.55 22.59 3.85
N ASN A 471 -6.28 22.26 3.99
CA ASN A 471 -5.18 23.24 3.86
C ASN A 471 -4.83 23.53 2.38
N VAL A 472 -4.91 22.52 1.51
CA VAL A 472 -4.51 22.62 0.10
C VAL A 472 -5.64 23.15 -0.79
N LEU A 473 -6.91 23.06 -0.33
CA LEU A 473 -8.06 23.49 -1.11
C LEU A 473 -7.94 24.94 -1.58
N TRP A 474 -7.62 25.83 -0.66
CA TRP A 474 -7.49 27.25 -0.95
C TRP A 474 -6.37 27.50 -1.97
N LEU A 475 -5.21 26.89 -1.77
CA LEU A 475 -4.08 27.05 -2.68
C LEU A 475 -4.40 26.54 -4.09
N LYS A 476 -5.12 25.40 -4.21
CA LYS A 476 -5.59 24.89 -5.51
C LYS A 476 -6.55 25.84 -6.21
N VAL A 477 -7.47 26.45 -5.46
CA VAL A 477 -8.41 27.42 -6.04
C VAL A 477 -7.65 28.66 -6.55
N VAL A 478 -6.70 29.17 -5.77
CA VAL A 478 -5.86 30.30 -6.18
C VAL A 478 -5.08 29.96 -7.45
N THR A 479 -4.41 28.80 -7.50
CA THR A 479 -3.65 28.37 -8.69
C THR A 479 -4.56 28.21 -9.92
N LEU A 480 -5.78 27.71 -9.79
CA LEU A 480 -6.73 27.62 -10.90
C LEU A 480 -7.16 29.01 -11.40
N ILE A 481 -7.34 29.97 -10.50
CA ILE A 481 -7.63 31.37 -10.87
C ILE A 481 -6.43 31.97 -11.59
N SER A 482 -5.21 31.80 -11.07
CA SER A 482 -3.97 32.26 -11.68
C SER A 482 -3.75 31.69 -13.08
N VAL A 483 -4.04 30.41 -13.28
CA VAL A 483 -4.03 29.76 -14.61
C VAL A 483 -5.06 30.35 -15.53
N GLY A 484 -6.29 30.61 -15.05
CA GLY A 484 -7.34 31.28 -15.82
C GLY A 484 -6.92 32.69 -16.30
N VAL A 485 -6.34 33.46 -15.40
CA VAL A 485 -5.80 34.80 -15.73
C VAL A 485 -4.64 34.69 -16.72
N ALA A 486 -3.73 33.73 -16.56
CA ALA A 486 -2.64 33.49 -17.50
C ALA A 486 -3.15 33.18 -18.91
N ILE A 487 -4.20 32.38 -19.05
CA ILE A 487 -4.84 32.06 -20.33
C ILE A 487 -5.43 33.35 -20.96
N ILE A 488 -6.10 34.17 -20.17
CA ILE A 488 -6.66 35.47 -20.63
C ILE A 488 -5.54 36.38 -21.15
N ILE A 489 -4.41 36.47 -20.42
CA ILE A 489 -3.25 37.27 -20.84
C ILE A 489 -2.70 36.77 -22.19
N VAL A 490 -2.58 35.42 -22.35
CA VAL A 490 -2.11 34.84 -23.61
C VAL A 490 -3.05 35.11 -24.78
N LEU A 491 -4.38 35.14 -24.54
CA LEU A 491 -5.39 35.40 -25.56
C LEU A 491 -5.43 36.88 -25.99
N ILE A 492 -5.25 37.82 -25.04
CA ILE A 492 -5.24 39.27 -25.29
C ILE A 492 -3.95 39.71 -25.99
N ASP A 493 -2.84 38.99 -25.75
CA ASP A 493 -1.50 39.26 -26.30
C ASP A 493 -1.02 40.71 -26.02
N PRO A 494 -0.88 41.11 -24.75
CA PRO A 494 -0.53 42.47 -24.40
C PRO A 494 0.89 42.81 -24.85
N ALA A 495 1.10 44.09 -25.20
CA ALA A 495 2.39 44.60 -25.64
C ALA A 495 3.48 44.58 -24.56
N PHE A 496 3.08 44.48 -23.27
CA PHE A 496 3.99 44.48 -22.12
C PHE A 496 4.36 43.06 -21.67
N ASN A 497 5.55 42.61 -22.02
CA ASN A 497 6.09 41.28 -21.63
C ASN A 497 6.29 41.11 -20.11
N LEU A 498 6.47 42.18 -19.35
CA LEU A 498 6.70 42.14 -17.90
C LEU A 498 5.55 41.47 -17.14
N VAL A 499 4.30 41.71 -17.55
CA VAL A 499 3.12 41.08 -16.92
C VAL A 499 3.16 39.57 -17.05
N SER A 500 3.51 39.06 -18.24
CA SER A 500 3.62 37.61 -18.49
C SER A 500 4.70 36.95 -17.62
N TYR A 501 5.85 37.59 -17.43
CA TYR A 501 6.92 37.08 -16.57
C TYR A 501 6.55 37.08 -15.09
N ILE A 502 5.84 38.12 -14.61
CA ILE A 502 5.34 38.18 -13.24
C ILE A 502 4.39 36.98 -12.99
N PHE A 503 3.45 36.75 -13.91
CA PHE A 503 2.52 35.62 -13.78
C PHE A 503 3.22 34.25 -13.87
N CYS A 504 4.27 34.09 -14.66
CA CYS A 504 5.12 32.88 -14.64
C CYS A 504 5.73 32.66 -13.26
N ALA A 505 6.26 33.71 -12.62
CA ALA A 505 6.83 33.60 -11.28
C ALA A 505 5.76 33.25 -10.23
N VAL A 506 4.58 33.85 -10.30
CA VAL A 506 3.46 33.54 -9.40
C VAL A 506 3.05 32.06 -9.53
N LEU A 507 2.82 31.59 -10.75
CA LEU A 507 2.48 30.17 -11.00
C LEU A 507 3.56 29.20 -10.49
N ALA A 508 4.84 29.55 -10.68
CA ALA A 508 5.94 28.71 -10.19
C ALA A 508 5.93 28.60 -8.66
N VAL A 509 5.70 29.71 -7.94
CA VAL A 509 5.61 29.73 -6.46
C VAL A 509 4.40 28.92 -5.98
N GLU A 510 3.25 29.06 -6.61
CA GLU A 510 2.04 28.34 -6.26
C GLU A 510 2.19 26.82 -6.44
N VAL A 511 2.73 26.39 -7.59
CA VAL A 511 2.99 24.96 -7.87
C VAL A 511 4.01 24.39 -6.90
N PHE A 512 5.06 25.15 -6.58
CA PHE A 512 6.04 24.77 -5.58
C PHE A 512 5.40 24.60 -4.19
N GLY A 513 4.54 25.52 -3.79
CA GLY A 513 3.76 25.41 -2.54
C GLY A 513 2.89 24.15 -2.50
N LEU A 514 2.17 23.85 -3.59
CA LEU A 514 1.37 22.61 -3.71
C LEU A 514 2.23 21.36 -3.60
N ALA A 515 3.42 21.35 -4.23
CA ALA A 515 4.35 20.25 -4.18
C ALA A 515 4.86 20.01 -2.75
N LEU A 516 5.21 21.07 -2.01
CA LEU A 516 5.62 20.97 -0.61
C LEU A 516 4.51 20.38 0.28
N TYR A 517 3.27 20.81 0.10
CA TYR A 517 2.13 20.25 0.81
C TYR A 517 1.93 18.77 0.48
N HIS A 518 2.07 18.39 -0.79
CA HIS A 518 1.95 16.98 -1.20
C HIS A 518 3.05 16.10 -0.59
N ILE A 519 4.30 16.57 -0.56
CA ILE A 519 5.42 15.89 0.07
C ILE A 519 5.18 15.74 1.58
N SER A 520 4.69 16.80 2.23
CA SER A 520 4.33 16.76 3.65
C SER A 520 3.27 15.71 3.94
N PHE A 521 2.22 15.64 3.12
CA PHE A 521 1.18 14.61 3.23
C PHE A 521 1.77 13.20 3.11
N GLN A 522 2.54 12.91 2.07
CA GLN A 522 3.17 11.59 1.87
C GLN A 522 4.09 11.21 3.05
N THR A 523 4.82 12.20 3.55
CA THR A 523 5.72 11.99 4.70
C THR A 523 4.94 11.72 6.00
N ASN A 524 3.83 12.42 6.22
CA ASN A 524 3.01 12.24 7.42
C ASN A 524 2.26 10.91 7.41
N VAL A 525 1.76 10.49 6.25
CA VAL A 525 1.13 9.17 6.10
C VAL A 525 2.12 8.04 6.43
N ALA A 526 3.39 8.17 6.03
CA ALA A 526 4.41 7.17 6.29
C ALA A 526 4.94 7.16 7.74
N LYS A 527 4.80 8.27 8.47
CA LYS A 527 5.23 8.36 9.88
C LYS A 527 4.09 7.92 10.79
N ARG A 528 4.41 7.10 11.77
CA ARG A 528 3.47 6.63 12.79
C ARG A 528 3.83 7.25 14.15
N PRO A 529 2.85 7.57 15.01
CA PRO A 529 3.16 7.92 16.40
C PRO A 529 3.83 6.73 17.09
N LEU A 530 4.49 6.98 18.21
CA LEU A 530 5.05 5.90 19.01
C LEU A 530 3.90 5.04 19.56
N PRO A 531 3.98 3.71 19.44
CA PRO A 531 2.93 2.82 19.92
C PRO A 531 2.82 2.86 21.44
N GLN A 532 1.61 2.74 21.98
CA GLN A 532 1.31 2.64 23.41
C GLN A 532 0.31 1.52 23.65
N PHE A 533 0.80 0.32 23.93
CA PHE A 533 -0.03 -0.87 24.18
C PHE A 533 -0.45 -1.03 25.65
N ASN A 534 0.14 -0.23 26.57
CA ASN A 534 -0.17 -0.27 28.00
C ASN A 534 -1.55 0.29 28.35
N LYS A 535 -2.16 1.12 27.50
CA LYS A 535 -3.47 1.70 27.74
C LYS A 535 -4.54 0.73 27.30
N LYS A 536 -5.38 0.24 28.20
CA LYS A 536 -6.54 -0.61 27.89
C LYS A 536 -7.40 0.07 26.83
N GLY A 537 -7.48 -0.52 25.64
CA GLY A 537 -8.31 -0.04 24.54
C GLY A 537 -7.65 0.92 23.57
N ALA A 538 -6.37 1.27 23.75
CA ALA A 538 -5.65 2.15 22.84
C ALA A 538 -4.77 1.34 21.89
N ARG A 539 -5.24 1.14 20.68
CA ARG A 539 -4.39 0.63 19.59
C ARG A 539 -3.33 1.66 19.17
N TYR A 540 -3.62 2.93 19.21
CA TYR A 540 -2.73 4.10 19.07
C TYR A 540 -3.54 5.32 19.50
N ASP A 541 -3.19 6.00 20.59
CA ASP A 541 -3.79 7.30 20.89
C ASP A 541 -3.25 8.34 19.89
N SER A 542 -4.13 8.87 19.08
CA SER A 542 -3.93 10.11 18.36
C SER A 542 -4.39 11.23 19.30
N ASP A 543 -3.50 11.83 20.07
CA ASP A 543 -3.73 13.18 20.60
C ASP A 543 -3.44 14.22 19.51
#